data_d110de1b9f27b47b994fb91f61c9454d
#
_entry.id   d110de1b9f27b47b994fb91f61c9454d
#
_cell.length_a   1.000
_cell.length_b   1.000
_cell.length_c   1.000
_cell.angle_alpha   90.00
_cell.angle_beta   90.00
_cell.angle_gamma   90.00
#
_symmetry.space_group_name_H-M   'P 1'
#
loop_
_entity.id
_entity.type
_entity.pdbx_description
1 polymer ?
#
loop_
_entity_poly.entity_id
_entity_poly.type
_entity_poly.pdbx_seq_one_letter_code
_entity_poly.pdbx_strand_id
1 'polypeptide(L)' 'MTTEDGPDRLTRLEIIVTEQDKTIEELSAQIAEQWKTIEAMRHKLEALADRFLVLEEQTAPDIPVTKPPHY' A
#
# COMPACT_ATOMS: atom_id res chain seq x y z
N MET A 1 14.42 -46.43 -5.86
CA MET A 1 14.81 -45.35 -6.03
C MET A 1 14.53 -44.81 -7.29
N THR A 2 14.86 -45.35 -8.30
CA THR A 2 14.59 -44.78 -9.55
C THR A 2 13.13 -44.65 -9.80
N THR A 3 12.32 -45.54 -9.32
CA THR A 3 10.91 -45.41 -9.56
C THR A 3 10.35 -44.14 -8.96
N GLU A 4 10.95 -43.69 -7.91
CA GLU A 4 10.47 -42.48 -7.32
C GLU A 4 10.79 -41.29 -8.13
N ASP A 5 11.82 -41.39 -8.94
CA ASP A 5 12.21 -40.26 -9.74
C ASP A 5 11.25 -40.00 -10.88
N GLY A 6 10.41 -40.94 -11.19
CA GLY A 6 9.49 -40.77 -12.29
C GLY A 6 8.21 -40.06 -11.87
N PRO A 7 7.13 -40.80 -11.87
CA PRO A 7 5.81 -40.19 -11.62
C PRO A 7 5.69 -39.57 -10.26
N ASP A 8 6.28 -40.16 -9.26
CA ASP A 8 6.16 -39.58 -7.94
C ASP A 8 6.79 -38.23 -7.86
N ARG A 9 7.90 -38.07 -8.51
CA ARG A 9 8.59 -36.81 -8.52
C ARG A 9 7.80 -35.77 -9.25
N LEU A 10 7.23 -36.13 -10.38
CA LEU A 10 6.38 -35.21 -11.13
C LEU A 10 5.18 -34.82 -10.32
N THR A 11 4.56 -35.79 -9.67
CA THR A 11 3.39 -35.50 -8.86
C THR A 11 3.72 -34.51 -7.77
N ARG A 12 4.84 -34.70 -7.11
CA ARG A 12 5.23 -33.79 -6.06
C ARG A 12 5.50 -32.40 -6.59
N LEU A 13 6.14 -32.32 -7.75
CA LEU A 13 6.39 -31.03 -8.35
C LEU A 13 5.10 -30.34 -8.73
N GLU A 14 4.14 -31.12 -9.23
CA GLU A 14 2.85 -30.53 -9.59
C GLU A 14 2.14 -29.98 -8.38
N ILE A 15 2.25 -30.69 -7.25
CA ILE A 15 1.62 -30.21 -6.04
C ILE A 15 2.29 -28.91 -5.58
N ILE A 16 3.61 -28.88 -5.63
CA ILE A 16 4.34 -27.69 -5.22
C ILE A 16 3.97 -26.50 -6.09
N VAL A 17 3.91 -26.72 -7.40
CA VAL A 17 3.58 -25.63 -8.31
C VAL A 17 2.17 -25.15 -8.05
N THR A 18 1.24 -26.06 -7.82
CA THR A 18 -0.12 -25.67 -7.54
C THR A 18 -0.21 -24.84 -6.27
N GLU A 19 0.52 -25.24 -5.25
CA GLU A 19 0.50 -24.49 -4.01
C GLU A 19 1.15 -23.14 -4.18
N GLN A 20 2.21 -23.08 -4.95
CA GLN A 20 2.85 -21.80 -5.22
C GLN A 20 1.93 -20.87 -5.99
N ASP A 21 1.21 -21.40 -6.97
CA ASP A 21 0.27 -20.58 -7.70
C ASP A 21 -0.79 -20.01 -6.77
N LYS A 22 -1.28 -20.83 -5.87
CA LYS A 22 -2.27 -20.36 -4.92
C LYS A 22 -1.72 -19.25 -4.04
N THR A 23 -0.51 -19.44 -3.57
CA THR A 23 0.14 -18.45 -2.73
C THR A 23 0.33 -17.14 -3.48
N ILE A 24 0.75 -17.24 -4.74
CA ILE A 24 0.93 -16.05 -5.55
C ILE A 24 -0.38 -15.31 -5.72
N GLU A 25 -1.46 -16.04 -5.95
CA GLU A 25 -2.75 -15.41 -6.10
C GLU A 25 -3.18 -14.71 -4.82
N GLU A 26 -2.93 -15.37 -3.69
CA GLU A 26 -3.29 -14.78 -2.41
C GLU A 26 -2.48 -13.52 -2.13
N LEU A 27 -1.20 -13.57 -2.44
CA LEU A 27 -0.36 -12.40 -2.25
C LEU A 27 -0.78 -11.27 -3.17
N SER A 28 -1.13 -11.59 -4.40
CA SER A 28 -1.60 -10.58 -5.32
C SER A 28 -2.86 -9.90 -4.82
N ALA A 29 -3.77 -10.70 -4.26
CA ALA A 29 -5.00 -10.14 -3.71
C ALA A 29 -4.69 -9.24 -2.52
N GLN A 30 -3.75 -9.64 -1.67
CA GLN A 30 -3.39 -8.82 -0.54
C GLN A 30 -2.76 -7.51 -0.97
N ILE A 31 -1.92 -7.57 -1.99
CA ILE A 31 -1.30 -6.36 -2.49
C ILE A 31 -2.37 -5.42 -3.04
N ALA A 32 -3.34 -5.96 -3.75
CA ALA A 32 -4.41 -5.12 -4.27
C ALA A 32 -5.20 -4.46 -3.15
N GLU A 33 -5.45 -5.21 -2.07
CA GLU A 33 -6.14 -4.63 -0.94
C GLU A 33 -5.32 -3.53 -0.28
N GLN A 34 -4.02 -3.75 -0.16
CA GLN A 34 -3.16 -2.74 0.42
C GLN A 34 -3.13 -1.48 -0.41
N TRP A 35 -3.13 -1.62 -1.73
CA TRP A 35 -3.16 -0.46 -2.59
C TRP A 35 -4.45 0.34 -2.43
N LYS A 36 -5.56 -0.35 -2.23
CA LYS A 36 -6.81 0.36 -1.96
C LYS A 36 -6.71 1.17 -0.69
N THR A 37 -6.14 0.58 0.34
CA THR A 37 -5.97 1.27 1.61
C THR A 37 -5.06 2.47 1.46
N ILE A 38 -3.96 2.28 0.74
CA ILE A 38 -3.02 3.38 0.52
C ILE A 38 -3.67 4.51 -0.24
N GLU A 39 -4.47 4.19 -1.26
CA GLU A 39 -5.15 5.23 -2.02
C GLU A 39 -6.15 5.98 -1.15
N ALA A 40 -6.89 5.24 -0.33
CA ALA A 40 -7.85 5.89 0.56
C ALA A 40 -7.14 6.82 1.53
N MET A 41 -6.01 6.38 2.06
CA MET A 41 -5.26 7.21 2.98
C MET A 41 -4.66 8.42 2.28
N ARG A 42 -4.22 8.24 1.04
CA ARG A 42 -3.70 9.37 0.29
C ARG A 42 -4.76 10.42 0.08
N HIS A 43 -5.98 10.00 -0.27
CA HIS A 43 -7.06 10.95 -0.45
C HIS A 43 -7.37 11.69 0.83
N LYS A 44 -7.36 10.99 1.95
CA LYS A 44 -7.63 11.64 3.21
C LYS A 44 -6.54 12.64 3.57
N LEU A 45 -5.29 12.28 3.30
CA LEU A 45 -4.20 13.20 3.56
C LEU A 45 -4.31 14.44 2.70
N GLU A 46 -4.67 14.26 1.44
CA GLU A 46 -4.82 15.40 0.55
C GLU A 46 -5.95 16.31 1.03
N ALA A 47 -7.05 15.71 1.47
CA ALA A 47 -8.15 16.51 1.98
C ALA A 47 -7.75 17.26 3.23
N LEU A 48 -6.98 16.59 4.11
CA LEU A 48 -6.51 17.26 5.31
C LEU A 48 -5.55 18.39 4.98
N ALA A 49 -4.67 18.16 4.03
CA ALA A 49 -3.73 19.19 3.63
C ALA A 49 -4.46 20.40 3.06
N ASP A 50 -5.49 20.14 2.26
CA ASP A 50 -6.27 21.24 1.71
C ASP A 50 -6.95 22.03 2.80
N ARG A 51 -7.54 21.33 3.77
CA ARG A 51 -8.21 22.02 4.85
C ARG A 51 -7.23 22.80 5.70
N PHE A 52 -6.05 22.24 5.90
CA PHE A 52 -5.04 22.93 6.67
C PHE A 52 -4.61 24.20 5.97
N LEU A 53 -4.45 24.14 4.66
CA LEU A 53 -4.09 25.33 3.89
C LEU A 53 -5.17 26.38 3.98
N VAL A 54 -6.42 25.96 3.91
CA VAL A 54 -7.51 26.92 4.01
C VAL A 54 -7.51 27.58 5.40
N LEU A 55 -7.29 26.78 6.43
CA LEU A 55 -7.23 27.34 7.77
C LEU A 55 -6.08 28.32 7.92
N GLU A 56 -4.96 27.98 7.34
CA GLU A 56 -3.82 28.88 7.37
C GLU A 56 -4.12 30.18 6.69
N GLU A 57 -4.80 30.12 5.57
CA GLU A 57 -5.14 31.31 4.84
C GLU A 57 -6.08 32.20 5.64
N GLN A 58 -7.00 31.54 6.34
CA GLN A 58 -7.95 32.29 7.13
C GLN A 58 -7.31 33.01 8.30
N THR A 59 -6.28 32.41 8.86
CA THR A 59 -5.63 33.04 9.99
C THR A 59 -4.41 33.84 9.56
N ALA A 60 -3.86 33.54 8.46
CA ALA A 60 -2.64 34.20 8.03
C ALA A 60 -2.75 35.72 7.98
N PRO A 61 -3.85 36.25 7.50
CA PRO A 61 -3.95 37.71 7.44
C PRO A 61 -3.69 38.37 8.78
N ASP A 62 -4.01 37.66 9.82
CA ASP A 62 -3.81 38.23 11.13
C ASP A 62 -2.40 38.03 11.59
N ILE A 63 -1.78 36.99 11.18
CA ILE A 63 -0.49 36.68 11.65
C ILE A 63 0.62 37.42 11.02
N PRO A 64 0.59 37.70 9.78
CA PRO A 64 1.70 38.33 9.13
C PRO A 64 2.15 39.54 9.85
N VAL A 65 1.29 40.08 10.51
CA VAL A 65 1.65 41.25 11.19
C VAL A 65 2.74 41.00 12.18
N THR A 66 2.68 39.92 12.80
CA THR A 66 3.59 39.71 13.82
C THR A 66 4.81 39.05 13.39
N LYS A 67 4.79 38.48 12.40
CA LYS A 67 5.78 37.72 12.12
C LYS A 67 7.06 38.13 11.88
N PRO A 68 7.19 38.76 11.21
CA PRO A 68 8.42 39.12 10.78
C PRO A 68 9.50 39.15 11.73
N PRO A 69 9.36 39.56 12.60
CA PRO A 69 10.36 39.76 13.45
C PRO A 69 11.16 38.59 13.73
N HIS A 70 11.26 38.12 13.73
CA HIS A 70 11.93 37.23 14.24
C HIS A 70 12.66 36.59 13.71
N TYR A 71 12.97 36.53 13.49
CA TYR A 71 13.64 35.95 13.01
C TYR A 71 14.37 36.05 12.91
#